data_1d5a323babba3aa5dc00011b318b3f11
#
_entry.id   1d5a323babba3aa5dc00011b318b3f11
#
_cell.length_a   1.000
_cell.length_b   1.000
_cell.length_c   1.000
_cell.angle_alpha   90.00
_cell.angle_beta   90.00
_cell.angle_gamma   90.00
#
_symmetry.space_group_name_H-M   'P 1'
#
loop_
_entity.id
_entity.type
_entity.pdbx_description
1 polymer ?
#
loop_
_entity_poly.entity_id
_entity_poly.type
_entity_poly.pdbx_seq_one_letter_code
_entity_poly.pdbx_strand_id
1 'polypeptide(L)'
;MRELDPLLHSQLRLAIVSLLLSVETADFVYLKEKTNATAGNLSVQLEKLETAGYIQVKKEFVGKKTRTSCQRTDTGRKALEDYIDALREYINL
;
A
#
# COMPACT_ATOMS: atom_id res chain seq x y z
N MET A 1 -7.50 -24.12 3.22
CA MET A 1 -6.78 -22.86 3.46
C MET A 1 -7.60 -21.69 2.96
N ARG A 2 -7.52 -20.56 3.68
CA ARG A 2 -8.22 -19.36 3.23
C ARG A 2 -7.58 -18.81 1.97
N GLU A 3 -8.37 -18.15 1.13
CA GLU A 3 -7.83 -17.42 -0.01
C GLU A 3 -7.02 -16.22 0.46
N LEU A 4 -5.95 -15.93 -0.26
CA LEU A 4 -5.18 -14.71 -0.07
C LEU A 4 -5.90 -13.58 -0.79
N ASP A 5 -5.96 -12.41 -0.14
CA ASP A 5 -6.54 -11.22 -0.76
C ASP A 5 -5.85 -10.94 -2.09
N PRO A 6 -6.54 -11.01 -3.22
CA PRO A 6 -5.90 -10.83 -4.53
C PRO A 6 -5.33 -9.43 -4.72
N LEU A 7 -5.88 -8.43 -4.04
CA LEU A 7 -5.35 -7.07 -4.13
C LEU A 7 -4.00 -6.97 -3.43
N LEU A 8 -3.82 -7.65 -2.30
CA LEU A 8 -2.55 -7.66 -1.56
C LEU A 8 -1.60 -8.74 -2.07
N HIS A 9 -2.09 -9.68 -2.86
CA HIS A 9 -1.24 -10.73 -3.45
C HIS A 9 -0.52 -10.21 -4.68
N SER A 10 0.22 -9.16 -4.47
CA SER A 10 1.02 -8.45 -5.46
C SER A 10 2.21 -7.84 -4.73
N GLN A 11 3.41 -8.10 -5.20
CA GLN A 11 4.61 -7.64 -4.53
C GLN A 11 4.58 -6.14 -4.24
N LEU A 12 4.23 -5.33 -5.23
CA LEU A 12 4.25 -3.87 -5.06
C LEU A 12 3.14 -3.39 -4.14
N ARG A 13 1.91 -3.85 -4.31
CA ARG A 13 0.81 -3.43 -3.44
C ARG A 13 1.01 -3.89 -2.01
N LEU A 14 1.49 -5.11 -1.82
CA LEU A 14 1.83 -5.61 -0.49
C LEU A 14 2.92 -4.75 0.17
N ALA A 15 3.96 -4.39 -0.59
CA ALA A 15 5.03 -3.53 -0.09
C ALA A 15 4.50 -2.16 0.33
N ILE A 16 3.63 -1.56 -0.49
CA ILE A 16 3.05 -0.23 -0.19
C ILE A 16 2.28 -0.27 1.14
N VAL A 17 1.35 -1.20 1.28
CA VAL A 17 0.53 -1.27 2.50
C VAL A 17 1.39 -1.62 3.71
N SER A 18 2.38 -2.50 3.54
CA SER A 18 3.32 -2.85 4.62
C SER A 18 4.13 -1.64 5.09
N LEU A 19 4.64 -0.83 4.17
CA LEU A 19 5.37 0.39 4.50
C LEU A 19 4.47 1.37 5.26
N LEU A 20 3.21 1.48 4.88
CA LEU A 20 2.26 2.38 5.53
C LEU A 20 1.79 1.89 6.90
N LEU A 21 2.15 0.68 7.32
CA LEU A 21 1.99 0.25 8.71
C LEU A 21 3.11 0.78 9.59
N SER A 22 4.30 0.93 9.06
CA SER A 22 5.48 1.34 9.83
C SER A 22 5.66 2.85 9.89
N VAL A 23 5.01 3.61 9.00
CA VAL A 23 5.04 5.07 9.01
C VAL A 23 3.60 5.59 8.92
N GLU A 24 3.34 6.72 9.58
CA GLU A 24 2.02 7.31 9.58
C GLU A 24 1.64 7.86 8.20
N THR A 25 2.58 8.53 7.57
CA THR A 25 2.41 9.13 6.23
C THR A 25 3.66 8.89 5.42
N ALA A 26 3.48 8.55 4.14
CA ALA A 26 4.58 8.41 3.20
C ALA A 26 4.26 9.16 1.92
N ASP A 27 5.23 9.93 1.42
CA ASP A 27 5.03 10.59 0.14
C ASP A 27 5.41 9.69 -1.04
N PHE A 28 5.08 10.15 -2.24
CA PHE A 28 5.31 9.40 -3.47
C PHE A 28 6.79 9.07 -3.68
N VAL A 29 7.67 10.02 -3.40
CA VAL A 29 9.12 9.84 -3.58
C VAL A 29 9.64 8.75 -2.64
N TYR A 30 9.22 8.80 -1.38
CA TYR A 30 9.59 7.78 -0.38
C TYR A 30 9.16 6.38 -0.83
N LEU A 31 7.88 6.25 -1.24
CA LEU A 31 7.35 4.96 -1.69
C LEU A 31 8.07 4.46 -2.93
N LYS A 32 8.35 5.35 -3.87
CA LYS A 32 9.08 5.00 -5.10
C LYS A 32 10.47 4.48 -4.80
N GLU A 33 11.20 5.14 -3.91
CA GLU A 33 12.55 4.72 -3.52
C GLU A 33 12.54 3.39 -2.78
N LYS A 34 11.65 3.23 -1.80
CA LYS A 34 11.59 2.01 -0.99
C LYS A 34 11.15 0.79 -1.77
N THR A 35 10.26 0.96 -2.74
CA THR A 35 9.74 -0.15 -3.54
C THR A 35 10.54 -0.39 -4.82
N ASN A 36 11.39 0.55 -5.20
CA ASN A 36 12.13 0.54 -6.46
C ASN A 36 11.21 0.46 -7.70
N ALA A 37 9.99 0.96 -7.56
CA ALA A 37 9.01 0.96 -8.65
C ALA A 37 9.24 2.13 -9.60
N THR A 38 8.74 2.01 -10.82
CA THR A 38 8.64 3.17 -11.71
C THR A 38 7.53 4.08 -11.23
N ALA A 39 7.62 5.37 -11.57
CA ALA A 39 6.58 6.33 -11.22
C ALA A 39 5.21 5.93 -11.78
N GLY A 40 5.18 5.47 -13.04
CA GLY A 40 3.94 5.06 -13.67
C GLY A 40 3.30 3.86 -13.00
N ASN A 41 4.08 2.81 -12.71
CA ASN A 41 3.54 1.63 -12.06
C ASN A 41 3.09 1.94 -10.62
N LEU A 42 3.87 2.72 -9.88
CA LEU A 42 3.48 3.13 -8.53
C LEU A 42 2.14 3.88 -8.55
N SER A 43 1.97 4.84 -9.47
CA SER A 43 0.72 5.59 -9.59
C SER A 43 -0.49 4.67 -9.83
N VAL A 44 -0.33 3.67 -10.71
CA VAL A 44 -1.40 2.70 -11.00
C VAL A 44 -1.76 1.90 -9.75
N GLN A 45 -0.75 1.43 -9.01
CA GLN A 45 -1.01 0.61 -7.82
C GLN A 45 -1.60 1.42 -6.67
N LEU A 46 -1.17 2.67 -6.50
CA LEU A 46 -1.78 3.55 -5.51
C LEU A 46 -3.25 3.80 -5.80
N GLU A 47 -3.61 4.00 -7.06
CA GLU A 47 -5.01 4.18 -7.47
C GLU A 47 -5.84 2.95 -7.15
N LYS A 48 -5.33 1.75 -7.43
CA LYS A 48 -6.04 0.50 -7.10
C LYS A 48 -6.28 0.36 -5.60
N LEU A 49 -5.28 0.66 -4.80
CA LEU A 49 -5.39 0.59 -3.34
C LEU A 49 -6.35 1.64 -2.79
N GLU A 50 -6.32 2.84 -3.34
CA GLU A 50 -7.24 3.92 -2.95
C GLU A 50 -8.68 3.55 -3.29
N THR A 51 -8.92 3.06 -4.50
CA THR A 51 -10.25 2.64 -4.95
C THR A 51 -10.84 1.56 -4.06
N ALA A 52 -10.00 0.63 -3.59
CA ALA A 52 -10.43 -0.42 -2.67
C ALA A 52 -10.60 0.07 -1.23
N GLY A 53 -10.22 1.31 -0.93
CA GLY A 53 -10.33 1.87 0.40
C GLY A 53 -9.22 1.45 1.36
N TYR A 54 -8.12 0.89 0.87
CA TYR A 54 -7.02 0.43 1.72
C TYR A 54 -6.07 1.55 2.12
N ILE A 55 -5.99 2.59 1.31
CA ILE A 55 -5.18 3.79 1.58
C ILE A 55 -5.97 5.04 1.25
N GLN A 56 -5.53 6.15 1.81
CA GLN A 56 -5.95 7.49 1.40
C GLN A 56 -4.78 8.17 0.70
N VAL A 57 -5.06 8.82 -0.42
CA VAL A 57 -4.08 9.58 -1.18
C VAL A 57 -4.46 11.05 -1.12
N LYS A 58 -3.52 11.87 -0.70
CA LYS A 58 -3.72 13.30 -0.57
C LYS A 58 -2.73 14.01 -1.48
N LYS A 59 -3.25 14.90 -2.33
CA LYS A 59 -2.43 15.78 -3.17
C LYS A 59 -2.53 17.19 -2.65
N GLU A 60 -1.41 17.82 -2.43
CA GLU A 60 -1.36 19.20 -1.92
C GLU A 60 -0.24 19.97 -2.56
N PHE A 61 -0.33 21.29 -2.46
CA PHE A 61 0.74 22.16 -2.91
C PHE A 61 1.66 22.47 -1.73
N VAL A 62 2.97 22.33 -1.97
CA VAL A 62 4.02 22.76 -1.04
C VAL A 62 4.85 23.77 -1.81
N GLY A 63 4.58 25.05 -1.60
CA GLY A 63 5.11 26.12 -2.45
C GLY A 63 4.52 26.01 -3.86
N LYS A 64 5.38 25.92 -4.87
CA LYS A 64 4.97 25.79 -6.28
C LYS A 64 4.91 24.34 -6.75
N LYS A 65 5.21 23.38 -5.88
CA LYS A 65 5.26 21.95 -6.23
C LYS A 65 4.07 21.21 -5.67
N THR A 66 3.61 20.21 -6.40
CA THR A 66 2.62 19.27 -5.89
C THR A 66 3.31 18.18 -5.08
N ARG A 67 2.65 17.74 -4.02
CA ARG A 67 3.11 16.63 -3.19
C ARG A 67 1.98 15.64 -3.03
N THR A 68 2.27 14.39 -3.33
CA THR A 68 1.33 13.28 -3.11
C THR A 68 1.79 12.53 -1.87
N SER A 69 0.90 12.40 -0.90
CA SER A 69 1.17 11.63 0.32
C SER A 69 0.09 10.59 0.53
N CYS A 70 0.45 9.50 1.18
CA CYS A 70 -0.42 8.35 1.39
C CYS A 70 -0.45 7.98 2.86
N GLN A 71 -1.62 7.52 3.31
CA GLN A 71 -1.81 6.95 4.64
C GLN A 71 -2.59 5.65 4.50
N ARG A 72 -2.35 4.69 5.40
CA ARG A 72 -3.20 3.52 5.50
C ARG A 72 -4.56 3.92 6.07
N THR A 73 -5.57 3.14 5.74
CA THR A 73 -6.88 3.19 6.40
C THR A 73 -6.98 2.02 7.37
N ASP A 74 -7.99 2.05 8.24
CA ASP A 74 -8.28 0.89 9.09
C ASP A 74 -8.63 -0.34 8.25
N THR A 75 -9.35 -0.14 7.15
CA THR A 75 -9.66 -1.22 6.20
C THR A 75 -8.39 -1.84 5.63
N GLY A 76 -7.43 -1.03 5.22
CA GLY A 76 -6.16 -1.52 4.68
C GLY A 76 -5.32 -2.23 5.72
N ARG A 77 -5.24 -1.69 6.94
CA ARG A 77 -4.54 -2.34 8.06
C ARG A 77 -5.14 -3.72 8.35
N LYS A 78 -6.46 -3.79 8.46
CA LYS A 78 -7.14 -5.05 8.74
C LYS A 78 -6.95 -6.06 7.59
N ALA A 79 -7.03 -5.59 6.35
CA ALA A 79 -6.81 -6.45 5.19
C ALA A 79 -5.41 -7.05 5.20
N LEU A 80 -4.39 -6.28 5.58
CA LEU A 80 -3.03 -6.81 5.67
C LEU A 80 -2.88 -7.80 6.82
N GLU A 81 -3.47 -7.53 7.98
CA GLU A 81 -3.47 -8.48 9.09
C GLU A 81 -4.11 -9.80 8.68
N ASP A 82 -5.26 -9.75 8.02
CA ASP A 82 -5.96 -10.93 7.53
C ASP A 82 -5.13 -11.68 6.47
N TYR A 83 -4.46 -10.95 5.60
CA TYR A 83 -3.57 -11.52 4.58
C TYR A 83 -2.43 -12.30 5.24
N ILE A 84 -1.78 -11.71 6.25
CA ILE A 84 -0.69 -12.36 6.98
C ILE A 84 -1.19 -13.63 7.68
N ASP A 85 -2.35 -13.56 8.32
CA ASP A 85 -2.92 -14.72 8.99
C ASP A 85 -3.25 -15.83 8.00
N ALA A 86 -3.81 -15.49 6.85
CA ALA A 86 -4.08 -16.46 5.79
C ALA A 86 -2.79 -17.06 5.23
N LEU A 87 -1.76 -16.24 5.04
CA LEU A 87 -0.47 -16.70 4.54
C LEU A 87 0.19 -17.69 5.50
N ARG A 88 0.03 -17.51 6.81
CA ARG A 88 0.57 -18.45 7.80
C ARG A 88 0.04 -19.84 7.62
N GLU A 89 -1.19 -20.02 7.15
CA GLU A 89 -1.76 -21.34 6.87
C GLU A 89 -0.97 -22.07 5.79
N TYR A 90 -0.33 -21.34 4.88
CA TYR A 90 0.46 -21.90 3.79
C TYR A 90 1.87 -22.28 4.27
N ILE A 91 2.48 -21.46 5.12
CA ILE A 91 3.88 -21.64 5.51
C ILE A 91 4.06 -22.51 6.75
N ASN A 92 2.99 -22.78 7.48
CA ASN A 92 3.02 -23.61 8.70
C ASN A 92 2.44 -25.02 8.48
N LEU A 93 2.34 -25.44 7.24
CA LEU A 93 1.83 -26.78 6.94
C LEU A 93 2.79 -27.90 7.28
#